data_65acee76631754e479ff479890f876c6
#
_entry.id   65acee76631754e479ff479890f876c6
#
_cell.length_a   1.000
_cell.length_b   1.000
_cell.length_c   1.000
_cell.angle_alpha   90.00
_cell.angle_beta   90.00
_cell.angle_gamma   90.00
#
_symmetry.space_group_name_H-M   'P 1'
#
loop_
_entity.id
_entity.type
_entity.pdbx_description
1 polymer ?
#
loop_
_entity_poly.entity_id
_entity_poly.type
_entity_poly.pdbx_seq_one_letter_code
_entity_poly.pdbx_strand_id
1 'polypeptide(L)'
;MNKLKKKKAGIKDFFKGRHGRNFLLALDVLLAIAFFAQPDLYYDSQAPDFFDRFYADSLIICGGLWAVLVFLTVKKIHFSAEVNRILTYIAGIATPFIAFLWLEFYNDAQFWVPIFSIPFLYLVLDIIVYYVIYVLFLLIFNSIRAASICMVVVTAVFGIFNYELTLFRSMSFIASDIYSFVTAVSVANTYQVQIDVDTAEFFMMALVLVALLLKLDKVKLFKWKGRIVYAIVSCMIFAGFTQVYVYSDYLEDIGVDFRVYRPQYKYKYYGTLLTTMRTFGYLHVTQPEEYSV
;
A
#
# COMPACT_ATOMS: atom_id res chain seq x y z
N MET A 1 29.39 -12.10 -16.25
CA MET A 1 29.23 -11.52 -14.90
C MET A 1 29.73 -10.07 -14.78
N ASN A 2 30.83 -9.66 -15.44
CA ASN A 2 31.36 -8.29 -15.37
C ASN A 2 30.49 -7.21 -16.07
N LYS A 3 29.79 -7.50 -17.17
CA LYS A 3 28.94 -6.53 -17.88
C LYS A 3 27.70 -6.13 -17.06
N LEU A 4 27.11 -7.05 -16.30
CA LEU A 4 25.97 -6.78 -15.42
C LEU A 4 26.34 -5.94 -14.19
N LYS A 5 27.56 -6.16 -13.64
CA LYS A 5 28.08 -5.33 -12.55
C LYS A 5 28.37 -3.88 -13.01
N LYS A 6 28.92 -3.71 -14.21
CA LYS A 6 29.17 -2.38 -14.82
C LYS A 6 27.86 -1.63 -15.12
N LYS A 7 26.81 -2.33 -15.61
CA LYS A 7 25.49 -1.72 -15.88
C LYS A 7 24.77 -1.30 -14.59
N LYS A 8 24.88 -2.10 -13.52
CA LYS A 8 24.33 -1.74 -12.20
C LYS A 8 25.07 -0.59 -11.52
N ALA A 9 26.36 -0.45 -11.73
CA ALA A 9 27.13 0.70 -11.26
C ALA A 9 26.69 1.99 -11.98
N GLY A 10 26.55 1.96 -13.30
CA GLY A 10 26.15 3.14 -14.09
C GLY A 10 24.78 3.70 -13.73
N ILE A 11 23.79 2.85 -13.42
CA ILE A 11 22.45 3.29 -13.00
C ILE A 11 22.52 3.95 -11.59
N LYS A 12 23.31 3.38 -10.66
CA LYS A 12 23.48 3.97 -9.33
C LYS A 12 24.19 5.33 -9.37
N ASP A 13 25.16 5.46 -10.25
CA ASP A 13 25.92 6.70 -10.41
C ASP A 13 25.10 7.77 -11.14
N PHE A 14 24.21 7.36 -12.04
CA PHE A 14 23.26 8.25 -12.70
C PHE A 14 22.32 8.92 -11.67
N PHE A 15 21.65 8.15 -10.80
CA PHE A 15 20.73 8.72 -9.81
C PHE A 15 21.42 9.45 -8.65
N LYS A 16 22.71 9.21 -8.41
CA LYS A 16 23.50 9.98 -7.44
C LYS A 16 24.05 11.29 -8.03
N GLY A 17 24.17 11.36 -9.34
CA GLY A 17 24.74 12.48 -10.06
C GLY A 17 23.75 13.64 -10.28
N ARG A 18 24.27 14.71 -10.90
CA ARG A 18 23.49 15.89 -11.30
C ARG A 18 22.36 15.53 -12.27
N HIS A 19 22.59 14.56 -13.16
CA HIS A 19 21.60 14.10 -14.15
C HIS A 19 20.42 13.39 -13.51
N GLY A 20 20.64 12.51 -12.54
CA GLY A 20 19.55 11.84 -11.82
C GLY A 20 18.69 12.80 -11.03
N ARG A 21 19.31 13.79 -10.37
CA ARG A 21 18.56 14.84 -9.67
C ARG A 21 17.71 15.67 -10.63
N ASN A 22 18.28 16.06 -11.78
CA ASN A 22 17.53 16.81 -12.79
C ASN A 22 16.38 15.99 -13.38
N PHE A 23 16.57 14.67 -13.55
CA PHE A 23 15.51 13.77 -13.97
C PHE A 23 14.37 13.70 -12.93
N LEU A 24 14.70 13.57 -11.65
CA LEU A 24 13.69 13.56 -10.58
C LEU A 24 12.96 14.90 -10.49
N LEU A 25 13.66 16.03 -10.63
CA LEU A 25 13.04 17.34 -10.68
C LEU A 25 12.13 17.51 -11.90
N ALA A 26 12.52 16.98 -13.07
CA ALA A 26 11.65 16.98 -14.23
C ALA A 26 10.39 16.15 -14.01
N LEU A 27 10.51 15.01 -13.33
CA LEU A 27 9.38 14.17 -12.93
C LEU A 27 8.46 14.91 -11.94
N ASP A 28 9.03 15.60 -10.94
CA ASP A 28 8.25 16.41 -9.99
C ASP A 28 7.47 17.51 -10.71
N VAL A 29 8.09 18.17 -11.70
CA VAL A 29 7.42 19.19 -12.52
C VAL A 29 6.31 18.57 -13.38
N LEU A 30 6.55 17.40 -13.98
CA LEU A 30 5.52 16.69 -14.76
C LEU A 30 4.32 16.30 -13.89
N LEU A 31 4.55 15.83 -12.66
CA LEU A 31 3.49 15.52 -11.71
C LEU A 31 2.65 16.76 -11.35
N ALA A 32 3.32 17.91 -11.13
CA ALA A 32 2.63 19.16 -10.89
C ALA A 32 1.79 19.58 -12.10
N ILE A 33 2.35 19.49 -13.32
CA ILE A 33 1.63 19.80 -14.55
C ILE A 33 0.42 18.86 -14.70
N ALA A 34 0.59 17.57 -14.47
CA ALA A 34 -0.49 16.59 -14.56
C ALA A 34 -1.63 16.90 -13.57
N PHE A 35 -1.30 17.28 -12.33
CA PHE A 35 -2.28 17.67 -11.33
C PHE A 35 -3.04 18.94 -11.74
N PHE A 36 -2.32 20.00 -12.13
CA PHE A 36 -2.94 21.26 -12.53
C PHE A 36 -3.64 21.22 -13.90
N ALA A 37 -3.31 20.24 -14.74
CA ALA A 37 -4.01 20.01 -16.01
C ALA A 37 -5.39 19.34 -15.82
N GLN A 38 -5.68 18.84 -14.64
CA GLN A 38 -6.95 18.21 -14.29
C GLN A 38 -7.70 19.08 -13.27
N PRO A 39 -8.42 20.14 -13.72
CA PRO A 39 -9.09 21.07 -12.82
C PRO A 39 -10.13 20.39 -11.92
N ASP A 40 -10.76 19.31 -12.38
CA ASP A 40 -11.76 18.56 -11.62
C ASP A 40 -11.21 17.98 -10.29
N LEU A 41 -9.88 17.89 -10.13
CA LEU A 41 -9.25 17.47 -8.88
C LEU A 41 -9.27 18.54 -7.77
N TYR A 42 -9.47 19.81 -8.13
CA TYR A 42 -9.40 20.92 -7.17
C TYR A 42 -10.42 22.02 -7.40
N TYR A 43 -11.26 21.89 -8.43
CA TYR A 43 -12.20 22.92 -8.81
C TYR A 43 -13.53 22.35 -9.30
N ASP A 44 -14.63 22.75 -8.67
CA ASP A 44 -16.00 22.45 -9.11
C ASP A 44 -16.63 23.67 -9.78
N SER A 45 -16.81 23.62 -11.09
CA SER A 45 -17.44 24.67 -11.86
C SER A 45 -18.94 24.85 -11.58
N GLN A 46 -19.57 23.84 -10.96
CA GLN A 46 -21.02 23.82 -10.70
C GLN A 46 -21.39 24.44 -9.34
N ALA A 47 -20.41 24.60 -8.44
CA ALA A 47 -20.65 25.16 -7.13
C ALA A 47 -21.11 26.62 -7.22
N PRO A 48 -22.12 27.06 -6.42
CA PRO A 48 -22.74 28.39 -6.54
C PRO A 48 -21.76 29.50 -6.16
N ASP A 49 -20.97 29.34 -5.11
CA ASP A 49 -20.08 30.36 -4.61
C ASP A 49 -18.64 30.16 -5.07
N PHE A 50 -17.92 31.27 -5.30
CA PHE A 50 -16.54 31.22 -5.81
C PHE A 50 -15.60 30.47 -4.90
N PHE A 51 -15.72 30.60 -3.58
CA PHE A 51 -14.87 29.88 -2.62
C PHE A 51 -15.24 28.40 -2.52
N ASP A 52 -16.50 28.03 -2.63
CA ASP A 52 -16.99 26.66 -2.61
C ASP A 52 -16.57 25.88 -3.86
N ARG A 53 -16.17 26.58 -4.92
CA ARG A 53 -15.66 25.96 -6.15
C ARG A 53 -14.27 25.34 -6.00
N PHE A 54 -13.53 25.76 -5.00
CA PHE A 54 -12.19 25.20 -4.79
C PHE A 54 -12.20 24.18 -3.66
N TYR A 55 -11.74 23.00 -3.96
CA TYR A 55 -11.42 22.01 -2.94
C TYR A 55 -10.14 22.43 -2.22
N ALA A 56 -10.26 23.41 -1.32
CA ALA A 56 -9.12 24.05 -0.66
C ALA A 56 -8.27 23.05 0.12
N ASP A 57 -8.92 22.07 0.77
CA ASP A 57 -8.26 21.04 1.55
C ASP A 57 -7.36 20.18 0.64
N SER A 58 -7.86 19.77 -0.51
CA SER A 58 -7.13 18.95 -1.49
C SER A 58 -5.96 19.71 -2.12
N LEU A 59 -6.15 21.00 -2.43
CA LEU A 59 -5.06 21.86 -2.90
C LEU A 59 -3.95 21.98 -1.85
N ILE A 60 -4.32 22.15 -0.58
CA ILE A 60 -3.36 22.28 0.53
C ILE A 60 -2.62 20.96 0.73
N ILE A 61 -3.33 19.83 0.75
CA ILE A 61 -2.73 18.49 0.97
C ILE A 61 -1.82 18.11 -0.21
N CYS A 62 -2.33 18.10 -1.44
CA CYS A 62 -1.53 17.77 -2.62
C CYS A 62 -0.37 18.75 -2.84
N GLY A 63 -0.61 20.05 -2.68
CA GLY A 63 0.42 21.07 -2.78
C GLY A 63 1.50 20.93 -1.71
N GLY A 64 1.10 20.62 -0.46
CA GLY A 64 2.00 20.33 0.64
C GLY A 64 2.84 19.07 0.41
N LEU A 65 2.22 17.98 -0.01
CA LEU A 65 2.91 16.73 -0.35
C LEU A 65 3.88 16.93 -1.51
N TRP A 66 3.47 17.67 -2.55
CA TRP A 66 4.34 18.00 -3.66
C TRP A 66 5.54 18.87 -3.23
N ALA A 67 5.32 19.89 -2.40
CA ALA A 67 6.40 20.72 -1.86
C ALA A 67 7.41 19.90 -1.04
N VAL A 68 6.93 18.93 -0.24
CA VAL A 68 7.77 17.99 0.50
C VAL A 68 8.56 17.10 -0.47
N LEU A 69 7.94 16.59 -1.53
CA LEU A 69 8.59 15.75 -2.54
C LEU A 69 9.73 16.51 -3.23
N VAL A 70 9.48 17.75 -3.68
CA VAL A 70 10.49 18.63 -4.27
C VAL A 70 11.62 18.92 -3.29
N PHE A 71 11.30 19.25 -2.04
CA PHE A 71 12.28 19.48 -1.00
C PHE A 71 13.19 18.26 -0.80
N LEU A 72 12.61 17.06 -0.71
CA LEU A 72 13.34 15.81 -0.58
C LEU A 72 14.21 15.52 -1.81
N THR A 73 13.76 15.90 -3.00
CA THR A 73 14.52 15.70 -4.25
C THR A 73 15.70 16.64 -4.35
N VAL A 74 15.49 17.90 -4.02
CA VAL A 74 16.52 18.96 -4.13
C VAL A 74 17.57 18.87 -3.02
N LYS A 75 17.10 18.73 -1.77
CA LYS A 75 17.96 18.79 -0.61
C LYS A 75 18.65 17.46 -0.35
N LYS A 76 19.99 17.51 -0.31
CA LYS A 76 20.78 16.40 0.19
C LYS A 76 20.75 16.43 1.71
N ILE A 77 19.88 15.62 2.29
CA ILE A 77 19.84 15.45 3.73
C ILE A 77 20.94 14.45 4.10
N HIS A 78 21.89 14.90 4.89
CA HIS A 78 22.97 14.08 5.44
C HIS A 78 22.73 13.90 6.94
N PHE A 79 22.44 12.69 7.33
CA PHE A 79 22.44 12.29 8.73
C PHE A 79 23.80 11.68 9.09
N SER A 80 24.21 11.74 10.35
CA SER A 80 25.34 10.92 10.81
C SER A 80 25.01 9.44 10.58
N ALA A 81 26.03 8.61 10.39
CA ALA A 81 25.83 7.19 10.11
C ALA A 81 25.02 6.47 11.21
N GLU A 82 25.21 6.85 12.46
CA GLU A 82 24.48 6.29 13.60
C GLU A 82 23.00 6.71 13.58
N VAL A 83 22.72 8.00 13.41
CA VAL A 83 21.35 8.53 13.33
C VAL A 83 20.61 7.89 12.14
N ASN A 84 21.25 7.80 10.98
CA ASN A 84 20.63 7.21 9.80
C ASN A 84 20.32 5.73 9.99
N ARG A 85 21.17 5.00 10.71
CA ARG A 85 20.93 3.60 11.08
C ARG A 85 19.73 3.47 12.01
N ILE A 86 19.64 4.30 13.05
CA ILE A 86 18.51 4.33 13.98
C ILE A 86 17.21 4.65 13.23
N LEU A 87 17.20 5.69 12.40
CA LEU A 87 16.07 6.06 11.58
C LEU A 87 15.62 4.93 10.64
N THR A 88 16.59 4.15 10.11
CA THR A 88 16.26 3.00 9.26
C THR A 88 15.52 1.90 10.04
N TYR A 89 15.93 1.62 11.29
CA TYR A 89 15.23 0.65 12.14
C TYR A 89 13.83 1.14 12.54
N ILE A 90 13.74 2.42 12.93
CA ILE A 90 12.44 3.04 13.25
C ILE A 90 11.50 2.96 12.03
N ALA A 91 11.98 3.33 10.84
CA ALA A 91 11.23 3.22 9.61
C ALA A 91 10.79 1.78 9.32
N GLY A 92 11.65 0.79 9.60
CA GLY A 92 11.30 -0.62 9.44
C GLY A 92 10.13 -1.07 10.32
N ILE A 93 10.07 -0.60 11.55
CA ILE A 93 8.97 -0.90 12.48
C ILE A 93 7.71 -0.08 12.12
N ALA A 94 7.89 1.18 11.76
CA ALA A 94 6.78 2.09 11.49
C ALA A 94 6.10 1.84 10.12
N THR A 95 6.83 1.35 9.11
CA THR A 95 6.29 1.21 7.74
C THR A 95 5.03 0.34 7.66
N PRO A 96 4.96 -0.88 8.27
CA PRO A 96 3.74 -1.67 8.21
C PRO A 96 2.55 -0.96 8.89
N PHE A 97 2.79 -0.29 10.00
CA PHE A 97 1.77 0.47 10.71
C PHE A 97 1.29 1.69 9.91
N ILE A 98 2.21 2.43 9.28
CA ILE A 98 1.87 3.55 8.39
C ILE A 98 1.09 3.04 7.18
N ALA A 99 1.50 1.91 6.59
CA ALA A 99 0.80 1.29 5.47
C ALA A 99 -0.64 0.89 5.85
N PHE A 100 -0.83 0.32 7.05
CA PHE A 100 -2.14 0.03 7.60
C PHE A 100 -2.99 1.31 7.71
N LEU A 101 -2.53 2.32 8.46
CA LEU A 101 -3.28 3.56 8.63
C LEU A 101 -3.63 4.21 7.29
N TRP A 102 -2.66 4.27 6.40
CA TRP A 102 -2.80 4.92 5.11
C TRP A 102 -3.80 4.21 4.19
N LEU A 103 -3.81 2.87 4.16
CA LEU A 103 -4.76 2.10 3.36
C LEU A 103 -6.19 2.18 3.92
N GLU A 104 -6.35 2.08 5.24
CA GLU A 104 -7.65 2.19 5.90
C GLU A 104 -8.26 3.59 5.69
N PHE A 105 -7.44 4.64 5.75
CA PHE A 105 -7.89 5.98 5.45
C PHE A 105 -8.35 6.16 4.01
N TYR A 106 -7.68 5.56 3.06
CA TYR A 106 -8.03 5.69 1.65
C TYR A 106 -9.29 4.91 1.26
N ASN A 107 -9.51 3.76 1.86
CA ASN A 107 -10.68 2.92 1.58
C ASN A 107 -12.00 3.50 2.12
N ASP A 108 -11.93 4.51 2.97
CA ASP A 108 -13.11 5.19 3.49
C ASP A 108 -12.93 6.71 3.41
N ALA A 109 -13.64 7.35 2.50
CA ALA A 109 -13.61 8.80 2.28
C ALA A 109 -14.01 9.64 3.52
N GLN A 110 -14.47 9.02 4.61
CA GLN A 110 -14.73 9.66 5.89
C GLN A 110 -13.58 9.41 6.87
N PHE A 111 -12.54 10.14 6.72
CA PHE A 111 -11.21 10.03 7.28
C PHE A 111 -11.08 9.71 8.79
N TRP A 112 -12.00 10.10 9.64
CA TRP A 112 -11.84 9.97 11.09
C TRP A 112 -12.72 8.91 11.74
N VAL A 113 -13.82 8.54 11.12
CA VAL A 113 -14.83 7.69 11.74
C VAL A 113 -14.52 6.19 11.59
N PRO A 114 -13.94 5.69 10.49
CA PRO A 114 -13.86 4.26 10.25
C PRO A 114 -12.87 3.53 11.16
N ILE A 115 -11.64 4.04 11.31
CA ILE A 115 -10.61 3.37 12.14
C ILE A 115 -11.04 3.29 13.59
N PHE A 116 -11.65 4.37 14.11
CA PHE A 116 -12.15 4.39 15.49
C PHE A 116 -13.44 3.59 15.69
N SER A 117 -14.15 3.25 14.61
CA SER A 117 -15.33 2.38 14.67
C SER A 117 -14.98 0.90 14.62
N ILE A 118 -13.76 0.54 14.17
CA ILE A 118 -13.30 -0.84 14.17
C ILE A 118 -13.02 -1.27 15.61
N PRO A 119 -13.62 -2.37 16.11
CA PRO A 119 -13.30 -2.91 17.42
C PRO A 119 -11.80 -3.18 17.57
N PHE A 120 -11.23 -2.81 18.71
CA PHE A 120 -9.77 -2.90 18.95
C PHE A 120 -9.16 -4.26 18.61
N LEU A 121 -9.87 -5.34 18.88
CA LEU A 121 -9.41 -6.70 18.56
C LEU A 121 -9.20 -6.87 17.03
N TYR A 122 -10.15 -6.44 16.24
CA TYR A 122 -10.07 -6.58 14.77
C TYR A 122 -9.00 -5.67 14.16
N LEU A 123 -8.85 -4.48 14.76
CA LEU A 123 -7.78 -3.56 14.38
C LEU A 123 -6.39 -4.19 14.62
N VAL A 124 -6.19 -4.85 15.75
CA VAL A 124 -4.94 -5.58 16.04
C VAL A 124 -4.74 -6.74 15.06
N LEU A 125 -5.79 -7.51 14.77
CA LEU A 125 -5.73 -8.60 13.82
C LEU A 125 -5.39 -8.10 12.40
N ASP A 126 -5.94 -6.99 11.98
CA ASP A 126 -5.64 -6.39 10.68
C ASP A 126 -4.19 -5.88 10.60
N ILE A 127 -3.71 -5.17 11.63
CA ILE A 127 -2.30 -4.75 11.72
C ILE A 127 -1.34 -5.94 11.61
N ILE A 128 -1.65 -7.08 12.22
CA ILE A 128 -0.81 -8.28 12.14
C ILE A 128 -0.62 -8.72 10.69
N VAL A 129 -1.63 -8.62 9.84
CA VAL A 129 -1.53 -8.96 8.41
C VAL A 129 -0.44 -8.12 7.73
N TYR A 130 -0.40 -6.81 7.97
CA TYR A 130 0.63 -5.93 7.41
C TYR A 130 2.03 -6.32 7.86
N TYR A 131 2.20 -6.66 9.12
CA TYR A 131 3.50 -7.11 9.64
C TYR A 131 3.94 -8.44 9.05
N VAL A 132 3.03 -9.40 8.86
CA VAL A 132 3.33 -10.69 8.21
C VAL A 132 3.77 -10.49 6.77
N ILE A 133 3.08 -9.65 6.01
CA ILE A 133 3.47 -9.29 4.63
C ILE A 133 4.85 -8.61 4.63
N TYR A 134 5.10 -7.71 5.59
CA TYR A 134 6.38 -7.04 5.70
C TYR A 134 7.54 -7.99 6.03
N VAL A 135 7.33 -8.99 6.88
CA VAL A 135 8.30 -10.05 7.17
C VAL A 135 8.68 -10.81 5.89
N LEU A 136 7.72 -11.10 5.00
CA LEU A 136 8.00 -11.71 3.70
C LEU A 136 8.87 -10.80 2.81
N PHE A 137 8.60 -9.51 2.79
CA PHE A 137 9.45 -8.56 2.04
C PHE A 137 10.86 -8.47 2.64
N LEU A 138 11.01 -8.51 3.95
CA LEU A 138 12.32 -8.59 4.59
C LEU A 138 13.09 -9.85 4.21
N LEU A 139 12.40 -10.98 4.09
CA LEU A 139 12.99 -12.23 3.61
C LEU A 139 13.51 -12.12 2.18
N ILE A 140 12.70 -11.56 1.29
CA ILE A 140 13.03 -11.41 -0.14
C ILE A 140 14.22 -10.47 -0.31
N PHE A 141 14.14 -9.27 0.27
CA PHE A 141 15.10 -8.19 0.00
C PHE A 141 16.30 -8.19 0.95
N ASN A 142 16.20 -8.84 2.12
CA ASN A 142 17.22 -8.79 3.17
C ASN A 142 17.74 -7.36 3.48
N SER A 143 16.86 -6.38 3.38
CA SER A 143 17.16 -4.97 3.57
C SER A 143 15.91 -4.23 4.01
N ILE A 144 15.98 -3.57 5.18
CA ILE A 144 14.88 -2.80 5.74
C ILE A 144 14.36 -1.79 4.72
N ARG A 145 15.25 -0.95 4.17
CA ARG A 145 14.86 0.08 3.20
C ARG A 145 14.13 -0.50 1.99
N ALA A 146 14.63 -1.60 1.41
CA ALA A 146 14.02 -2.18 0.23
C ALA A 146 12.67 -2.84 0.54
N ALA A 147 12.55 -3.50 1.69
CA ALA A 147 11.30 -4.09 2.15
C ALA A 147 10.25 -2.99 2.43
N SER A 148 10.66 -1.90 3.09
CA SER A 148 9.76 -0.76 3.35
C SER A 148 9.27 -0.09 2.07
N ILE A 149 10.15 0.14 1.09
CA ILE A 149 9.75 0.68 -0.22
C ILE A 149 8.77 -0.28 -0.91
N CYS A 150 9.05 -1.58 -0.91
CA CYS A 150 8.17 -2.58 -1.50
C CYS A 150 6.80 -2.59 -0.80
N MET A 151 6.78 -2.50 0.54
CA MET A 151 5.53 -2.42 1.30
C MET A 151 4.69 -1.21 0.88
N VAL A 152 5.28 -0.02 0.82
CA VAL A 152 4.58 1.21 0.38
C VAL A 152 4.04 1.06 -1.05
N VAL A 153 4.86 0.55 -1.98
CA VAL A 153 4.45 0.39 -3.38
C VAL A 153 3.32 -0.63 -3.52
N VAL A 154 3.43 -1.77 -2.85
CA VAL A 154 2.38 -2.81 -2.91
C VAL A 154 1.09 -2.31 -2.26
N THR A 155 1.18 -1.62 -1.12
CA THR A 155 0.00 -0.99 -0.49
C THR A 155 -0.64 0.05 -1.40
N ALA A 156 0.16 0.88 -2.10
CA ALA A 156 -0.36 1.86 -3.05
C ALA A 156 -1.11 1.21 -4.21
N VAL A 157 -0.50 0.21 -4.83
CA VAL A 157 -1.10 -0.52 -5.96
C VAL A 157 -2.38 -1.23 -5.53
N PHE A 158 -2.34 -1.92 -4.38
CA PHE A 158 -3.51 -2.61 -3.85
C PHE A 158 -4.63 -1.63 -3.48
N GLY A 159 -4.30 -0.51 -2.82
CA GLY A 159 -5.29 0.48 -2.42
C GLY A 159 -6.02 1.09 -3.61
N ILE A 160 -5.28 1.57 -4.61
CA ILE A 160 -5.87 2.13 -5.83
C ILE A 160 -6.74 1.08 -6.54
N PHE A 161 -6.23 -0.13 -6.69
CA PHE A 161 -6.99 -1.21 -7.33
C PHE A 161 -8.29 -1.54 -6.57
N ASN A 162 -8.23 -1.64 -5.24
CA ASN A 162 -9.39 -1.93 -4.39
C ASN A 162 -10.42 -0.79 -4.44
N TYR A 163 -9.95 0.45 -4.45
CA TYR A 163 -10.79 1.65 -4.55
C TYR A 163 -11.54 1.70 -5.90
N GLU A 164 -10.82 1.53 -7.01
CA GLU A 164 -11.42 1.48 -8.35
C GLU A 164 -12.43 0.34 -8.51
N LEU A 165 -12.15 -0.84 -7.93
CA LEU A 165 -13.12 -1.93 -7.89
C LEU A 165 -14.39 -1.55 -7.12
N THR A 166 -14.23 -0.83 -6.01
CA THR A 166 -15.36 -0.40 -5.18
C THR A 166 -16.20 0.63 -5.91
N LEU A 167 -15.59 1.56 -6.64
CA LEU A 167 -16.31 2.51 -7.50
C LEU A 167 -17.05 1.80 -8.64
N PHE A 168 -16.41 0.82 -9.29
CA PHE A 168 -17.00 0.14 -10.46
C PHE A 168 -18.17 -0.77 -10.10
N ARG A 169 -18.05 -1.59 -9.05
CA ARG A 169 -19.03 -2.63 -8.72
C ARG A 169 -19.64 -2.51 -7.34
N SER A 170 -19.32 -1.42 -6.61
CA SER A 170 -19.74 -1.21 -5.23
C SER A 170 -19.30 -2.33 -4.25
N MET A 171 -18.25 -3.06 -4.60
CA MET A 171 -17.69 -4.15 -3.79
C MET A 171 -16.16 -4.10 -3.81
N SER A 172 -15.56 -4.20 -2.64
CA SER A 172 -14.11 -4.29 -2.49
C SER A 172 -13.55 -5.61 -3.01
N PHE A 173 -12.25 -5.68 -3.19
CA PHE A 173 -11.55 -6.87 -3.68
C PHE A 173 -11.78 -8.08 -2.79
N ILE A 174 -12.18 -9.20 -3.39
CA ILE A 174 -12.31 -10.51 -2.74
C ILE A 174 -11.41 -11.53 -3.44
N ALA A 175 -10.99 -12.57 -2.71
CA ALA A 175 -10.04 -13.56 -3.25
C ALA A 175 -10.51 -14.24 -4.55
N SER A 176 -11.82 -14.41 -4.75
CA SER A 176 -12.39 -14.96 -6.00
C SER A 176 -12.16 -14.07 -7.23
N ASP A 177 -11.83 -12.78 -7.04
CA ASP A 177 -11.52 -11.87 -8.14
C ASP A 177 -10.25 -12.27 -8.88
N ILE A 178 -9.37 -13.01 -8.23
CA ILE A 178 -8.16 -13.56 -8.86
C ILE A 178 -8.53 -14.45 -10.04
N TYR A 179 -9.59 -15.26 -9.94
CA TYR A 179 -10.05 -16.11 -11.04
C TYR A 179 -10.68 -15.29 -12.18
N SER A 180 -11.31 -14.18 -11.85
CA SER A 180 -11.95 -13.29 -12.82
C SER A 180 -10.98 -12.27 -13.42
N PHE A 181 -9.73 -12.22 -12.96
CA PHE A 181 -8.76 -11.20 -13.37
C PHE A 181 -8.51 -11.16 -14.89
N VAL A 182 -8.40 -12.33 -15.53
CA VAL A 182 -8.19 -12.43 -16.98
C VAL A 182 -9.39 -11.85 -17.74
N THR A 183 -10.61 -12.13 -17.26
CA THR A 183 -11.84 -11.57 -17.84
C THR A 183 -11.92 -10.08 -17.58
N ALA A 184 -11.58 -9.61 -16.38
CA ALA A 184 -11.55 -8.20 -16.04
C ALA A 184 -10.58 -7.41 -16.94
N VAL A 185 -9.38 -7.93 -17.20
CA VAL A 185 -8.41 -7.31 -18.12
C VAL A 185 -8.97 -7.21 -19.55
N SER A 186 -9.74 -8.19 -20.02
CA SER A 186 -10.32 -8.16 -21.37
C SER A 186 -11.38 -7.07 -21.55
N VAL A 187 -12.07 -6.67 -20.47
CA VAL A 187 -13.08 -5.60 -20.45
C VAL A 187 -12.51 -4.25 -19.99
N ALA A 188 -11.28 -4.23 -19.49
CA ALA A 188 -10.65 -3.00 -18.97
C ALA A 188 -10.54 -1.87 -20.01
N ASN A 189 -10.48 -2.22 -21.30
CA ASN A 189 -10.46 -1.24 -22.39
C ASN A 189 -11.76 -0.41 -22.51
N THR A 190 -12.85 -0.86 -21.89
CA THR A 190 -14.14 -0.15 -21.87
C THR A 190 -14.32 0.69 -20.61
N TYR A 191 -13.45 0.50 -19.62
CA TYR A 191 -13.48 1.22 -18.36
C TYR A 191 -12.54 2.41 -18.39
N GLN A 192 -13.07 3.59 -18.09
CA GLN A 192 -12.25 4.78 -17.90
C GLN A 192 -11.94 4.92 -16.41
N VAL A 193 -10.68 4.72 -16.04
CA VAL A 193 -10.19 5.01 -14.69
C VAL A 193 -10.37 6.50 -14.42
N GLN A 194 -11.16 6.83 -13.43
CA GLN A 194 -11.35 8.20 -12.99
C GLN A 194 -10.38 8.48 -11.84
N ILE A 195 -9.37 9.29 -12.12
CA ILE A 195 -8.48 9.77 -11.06
C ILE A 195 -9.22 10.89 -10.34
N ASP A 196 -9.70 10.59 -9.14
CA ASP A 196 -10.27 11.57 -8.23
C ASP A 196 -9.21 12.16 -7.28
N VAL A 197 -9.66 13.09 -6.44
CA VAL A 197 -8.80 13.76 -5.46
C VAL A 197 -8.19 12.78 -4.48
N ASP A 198 -8.98 11.85 -3.97
CA ASP A 198 -8.54 10.87 -2.97
C ASP A 198 -7.43 9.99 -3.54
N THR A 199 -7.58 9.55 -4.80
CA THR A 199 -6.55 8.78 -5.53
C THR A 199 -5.28 9.61 -5.74
N ALA A 200 -5.41 10.89 -6.08
CA ALA A 200 -4.26 11.77 -6.25
C ALA A 200 -3.49 11.98 -4.94
N GLU A 201 -4.19 12.24 -3.83
CA GLU A 201 -3.59 12.40 -2.49
C GLU A 201 -2.90 11.11 -2.03
N PHE A 202 -3.57 9.97 -2.22
CA PHE A 202 -3.02 8.67 -1.88
C PHE A 202 -1.75 8.36 -2.66
N PHE A 203 -1.74 8.62 -3.97
CA PHE A 203 -0.57 8.42 -4.81
C PHE A 203 0.59 9.37 -4.45
N MET A 204 0.31 10.65 -4.20
CA MET A 204 1.31 11.62 -3.79
C MET A 204 1.94 11.25 -2.45
N MET A 205 1.15 10.75 -1.50
CA MET A 205 1.66 10.24 -0.22
C MET A 205 2.61 9.05 -0.43
N ALA A 206 2.28 8.12 -1.34
CA ALA A 206 3.18 7.03 -1.71
C ALA A 206 4.55 7.52 -2.18
N LEU A 207 4.55 8.52 -3.08
CA LEU A 207 5.78 9.09 -3.62
C LEU A 207 6.62 9.76 -2.52
N VAL A 208 5.99 10.50 -1.62
CA VAL A 208 6.67 11.13 -0.47
C VAL A 208 7.28 10.07 0.44
N LEU A 209 6.53 9.04 0.81
CA LEU A 209 7.03 7.94 1.65
C LEU A 209 8.20 7.21 0.99
N VAL A 210 8.11 6.91 -0.30
CA VAL A 210 9.22 6.29 -1.05
C VAL A 210 10.43 7.22 -1.09
N ALA A 211 10.23 8.53 -1.34
CA ALA A 211 11.32 9.52 -1.36
C ALA A 211 12.03 9.63 0.00
N LEU A 212 11.27 9.62 1.10
CA LEU A 212 11.82 9.58 2.47
C LEU A 212 12.65 8.31 2.71
N LEU A 213 12.10 7.14 2.37
CA LEU A 213 12.77 5.85 2.53
C LEU A 213 14.05 5.75 1.68
N LEU A 214 14.09 6.39 0.52
CA LEU A 214 15.29 6.43 -0.33
C LEU A 214 16.44 7.24 0.30
N LYS A 215 16.17 8.14 1.25
CA LYS A 215 17.22 8.88 2.00
C LYS A 215 17.88 8.04 3.08
N LEU A 216 17.24 6.96 3.51
CA LEU A 216 17.75 6.07 4.55
C LEU A 216 18.85 5.15 4.02
N ASP A 217 19.68 4.64 4.91
CA ASP A 217 20.76 3.72 4.56
C ASP A 217 20.22 2.32 4.21
N LYS A 218 20.94 1.66 3.33
CA LYS A 218 20.67 0.27 3.01
C LYS A 218 21.26 -0.64 4.08
N VAL A 219 20.54 -0.85 5.16
CA VAL A 219 20.94 -1.79 6.21
C VAL A 219 20.56 -3.21 5.78
N LYS A 220 21.56 -4.11 5.74
CA LYS A 220 21.34 -5.56 5.56
C LYS A 220 21.10 -6.18 6.93
N LEU A 221 20.03 -6.96 7.06
CA LEU A 221 19.66 -7.60 8.32
C LEU A 221 20.54 -8.79 8.65
N PHE A 222 20.72 -9.71 7.70
CA PHE A 222 21.34 -11.00 7.94
C PHE A 222 22.47 -11.30 6.98
N LYS A 223 23.52 -11.99 7.50
CA LYS A 223 24.49 -12.73 6.71
C LYS A 223 23.85 -14.01 6.17
N TRP A 224 24.53 -14.72 5.26
CA TRP A 224 23.97 -15.90 4.57
C TRP A 224 23.36 -16.95 5.54
N LYS A 225 24.08 -17.34 6.58
CA LYS A 225 23.59 -18.32 7.58
C LYS A 225 22.37 -17.81 8.34
N GLY A 226 22.40 -16.55 8.79
CA GLY A 226 21.25 -15.95 9.47
C GLY A 226 20.02 -15.80 8.56
N ARG A 227 20.23 -15.64 7.25
CA ARG A 227 19.14 -15.58 6.28
C ARG A 227 18.39 -16.92 6.15
N ILE A 228 19.10 -18.04 6.23
CA ILE A 228 18.46 -19.37 6.21
C ILE A 228 17.58 -19.55 7.46
N VAL A 229 18.11 -19.23 8.65
CA VAL A 229 17.33 -19.29 9.90
C VAL A 229 16.10 -18.38 9.82
N TYR A 230 16.30 -17.16 9.36
CA TYR A 230 15.19 -16.23 9.17
C TYR A 230 14.14 -16.75 8.18
N ALA A 231 14.56 -17.40 7.08
CA ALA A 231 13.65 -18.02 6.13
C ALA A 231 12.79 -19.10 6.76
N ILE A 232 13.41 -20.00 7.56
CA ILE A 232 12.68 -21.07 8.27
C ILE A 232 11.66 -20.47 9.24
N VAL A 233 12.07 -19.50 10.05
CA VAL A 233 11.18 -18.82 11.01
C VAL A 233 10.04 -18.10 10.28
N SER A 234 10.33 -17.38 9.19
CA SER A 234 9.31 -16.71 8.39
C SER A 234 8.31 -17.66 7.77
N CYS A 235 8.77 -18.83 7.28
CA CYS A 235 7.89 -19.88 6.77
C CYS A 235 6.99 -20.46 7.86
N MET A 236 7.50 -20.66 9.07
CA MET A 236 6.67 -21.11 10.22
C MET A 236 5.65 -20.07 10.62
N ILE A 237 6.04 -18.79 10.70
CA ILE A 237 5.12 -17.69 10.98
C ILE A 237 4.02 -17.62 9.92
N PHE A 238 4.40 -17.70 8.64
CA PHE A 238 3.44 -17.65 7.54
C PHE A 238 2.50 -18.85 7.53
N ALA A 239 2.99 -20.06 7.78
CA ALA A 239 2.16 -21.27 7.89
C ALA A 239 1.16 -21.16 9.05
N GLY A 240 1.63 -20.73 10.24
CA GLY A 240 0.76 -20.51 11.40
C GLY A 240 -0.27 -19.39 11.14
N PHE A 241 0.16 -18.30 10.51
CA PHE A 241 -0.73 -17.22 10.09
C PHE A 241 -1.81 -17.73 9.12
N THR A 242 -1.43 -18.44 8.07
CA THR A 242 -2.37 -18.99 7.08
C THR A 242 -3.35 -19.96 7.73
N GLN A 243 -2.87 -20.81 8.64
CA GLN A 243 -3.73 -21.74 9.39
C GLN A 243 -4.78 -20.98 10.20
N VAL A 244 -4.42 -19.92 10.89
CA VAL A 244 -5.35 -19.16 11.76
C VAL A 244 -6.25 -18.25 10.96
N TYR A 245 -5.70 -17.50 9.99
CA TYR A 245 -6.45 -16.45 9.29
C TYR A 245 -7.25 -16.94 8.09
N VAL A 246 -6.84 -18.07 7.48
CA VAL A 246 -7.48 -18.57 6.27
C VAL A 246 -8.30 -19.82 6.54
N TYR A 247 -7.74 -20.81 7.22
CA TYR A 247 -8.36 -22.14 7.32
C TYR A 247 -9.08 -22.42 8.63
N SER A 248 -8.75 -21.72 9.71
CA SER A 248 -9.35 -21.98 11.03
C SER A 248 -10.68 -21.26 11.20
N ASP A 249 -11.60 -21.90 11.93
CA ASP A 249 -12.87 -21.29 12.37
C ASP A 249 -12.67 -20.34 13.56
N TYR A 250 -11.44 -20.28 14.12
CA TYR A 250 -11.13 -19.45 15.29
C TYR A 250 -11.52 -17.98 15.10
N LEU A 251 -11.34 -17.41 13.92
CA LEU A 251 -11.74 -16.05 13.63
C LEU A 251 -13.27 -15.89 13.61
N GLU A 252 -14.00 -16.92 13.20
CA GLU A 252 -15.46 -16.94 13.26
C GLU A 252 -15.97 -17.00 14.70
N ASP A 253 -15.32 -17.81 15.54
CA ASP A 253 -15.64 -17.94 16.98
C ASP A 253 -15.49 -16.61 17.73
N ILE A 254 -14.55 -15.77 17.33
CA ILE A 254 -14.34 -14.43 17.90
C ILE A 254 -15.11 -13.32 17.17
N GLY A 255 -16.03 -13.68 16.27
CA GLY A 255 -16.96 -12.77 15.61
C GLY A 255 -16.53 -12.24 14.24
N VAL A 256 -15.40 -12.67 13.68
CA VAL A 256 -15.00 -12.36 12.30
C VAL A 256 -15.73 -13.33 11.35
N ASP A 257 -17.03 -13.12 11.19
CA ASP A 257 -17.88 -13.98 10.38
C ASP A 257 -18.16 -13.39 8.99
N PHE A 258 -17.91 -14.19 7.94
CA PHE A 258 -18.14 -13.87 6.53
C PHE A 258 -19.32 -14.62 5.90
N ARG A 259 -20.06 -15.44 6.67
CA ARG A 259 -21.19 -16.21 6.17
C ARG A 259 -22.35 -15.33 5.66
N VAL A 260 -22.42 -14.09 6.14
CA VAL A 260 -23.39 -13.11 5.65
C VAL A 260 -22.82 -12.36 4.46
N TYR A 261 -23.41 -12.57 3.30
CA TYR A 261 -22.98 -11.99 2.02
C TYR A 261 -23.23 -10.47 1.96
N ARG A 262 -22.37 -9.68 2.59
CA ARG A 262 -22.27 -8.22 2.41
C ARG A 262 -20.81 -7.78 2.60
N PRO A 263 -19.92 -8.03 1.62
CA PRO A 263 -18.49 -7.74 1.75
C PRO A 263 -18.20 -6.29 2.14
N GLN A 264 -18.92 -5.33 1.60
CA GLN A 264 -18.71 -3.89 1.82
C GLN A 264 -18.75 -3.49 3.31
N TYR A 265 -19.72 -4.05 4.06
CA TYR A 265 -19.82 -3.78 5.50
C TYR A 265 -18.71 -4.44 6.30
N LYS A 266 -18.19 -5.57 5.79
CA LYS A 266 -17.14 -6.33 6.46
C LYS A 266 -15.80 -5.61 6.40
N TYR A 267 -15.47 -4.98 5.26
CA TYR A 267 -14.27 -4.16 5.13
C TYR A 267 -14.25 -3.01 6.14
N LYS A 268 -15.35 -2.30 6.28
CA LYS A 268 -15.50 -1.20 7.24
C LYS A 268 -15.44 -1.66 8.71
N TYR A 269 -15.86 -2.90 8.98
CA TYR A 269 -15.99 -3.42 10.33
C TYR A 269 -14.76 -4.18 10.82
N TYR A 270 -14.04 -4.86 9.94
CA TYR A 270 -12.90 -5.70 10.32
C TYR A 270 -11.55 -5.14 9.85
N GLY A 271 -11.54 -4.21 8.92
CA GLY A 271 -10.34 -3.71 8.23
C GLY A 271 -10.10 -4.39 6.86
N THR A 272 -9.29 -3.74 6.06
CA THR A 272 -9.15 -4.07 4.64
C THR A 272 -8.41 -5.38 4.40
N LEU A 273 -7.19 -5.52 4.96
CA LEU A 273 -6.40 -6.73 4.69
C LEU A 273 -6.88 -7.94 5.46
N LEU A 274 -7.40 -7.78 6.69
CA LEU A 274 -8.00 -8.88 7.43
C LEU A 274 -9.17 -9.49 6.66
N THR A 275 -10.06 -8.62 6.15
CA THR A 275 -11.18 -9.04 5.30
C THR A 275 -10.69 -9.74 4.05
N THR A 276 -9.73 -9.13 3.33
CA THR A 276 -9.14 -9.74 2.13
C THR A 276 -8.57 -11.13 2.42
N MET A 277 -7.77 -11.27 3.49
CA MET A 277 -7.16 -12.56 3.86
C MET A 277 -8.22 -13.61 4.19
N ARG A 278 -9.26 -13.24 4.91
CA ARG A 278 -10.33 -14.19 5.25
C ARG A 278 -11.08 -14.69 4.02
N THR A 279 -11.23 -13.87 2.97
CA THR A 279 -11.89 -14.31 1.72
C THR A 279 -11.15 -15.42 1.00
N PHE A 280 -9.84 -15.62 1.25
CA PHE A 280 -9.11 -16.78 0.70
C PHE A 280 -9.58 -18.11 1.28
N GLY A 281 -10.08 -18.14 2.53
CA GLY A 281 -10.64 -19.35 3.14
C GLY A 281 -11.91 -19.84 2.45
N TYR A 282 -12.63 -18.95 1.80
CA TYR A 282 -13.89 -19.27 1.10
C TYR A 282 -13.75 -19.56 -0.39
N LEU A 283 -12.51 -19.69 -0.89
CA LEU A 283 -12.26 -20.09 -2.28
C LEU A 283 -12.63 -21.55 -2.57
N HIS A 284 -12.64 -22.42 -1.56
CA HIS A 284 -13.07 -23.80 -1.68
C HIS A 284 -14.51 -23.95 -1.20
N VAL A 285 -15.42 -24.07 -2.15
CA VAL A 285 -16.79 -24.52 -1.87
C VAL A 285 -16.74 -26.04 -1.74
N THR A 286 -16.85 -26.56 -0.53
CA THR A 286 -17.07 -27.99 -0.31
C THR A 286 -18.49 -28.33 -0.74
N GLN A 287 -18.61 -29.38 -1.56
CA GLN A 287 -19.90 -29.90 -1.96
C GLN A 287 -20.64 -30.38 -0.70
N PRO A 288 -21.91 -29.99 -0.48
CA PRO A 288 -22.68 -30.50 0.67
C PRO A 288 -22.71 -32.03 0.63
N GLU A 289 -22.56 -32.67 1.79
CA GLU A 289 -22.54 -34.14 1.89
C GLU A 289 -23.80 -34.83 1.35
N GLU A 290 -24.90 -34.10 1.23
CA GLU A 290 -26.20 -34.59 0.71
C GLU A 290 -26.39 -34.40 -0.80
N TYR A 291 -25.42 -33.88 -1.53
CA TYR A 291 -25.50 -33.68 -2.97
C TYR A 291 -25.07 -34.96 -3.71
N SER A 292 -25.96 -35.93 -3.74
CA SER A 292 -25.84 -37.07 -4.69
C SER A 292 -26.48 -36.67 -6.03
N VAL A 293 -25.67 -36.65 -7.08
CA VAL A 293 -26.13 -36.56 -8.47
C VAL A 293 -26.82 -37.85 -8.88
#